data_075518045e782f73a890bb7702674d0b
#
_entry.id   075518045e782f73a890bb7702674d0b
#
_cell.length_a   1.000
_cell.length_b   1.000
_cell.length_c   1.000
_cell.angle_alpha   90.00
_cell.angle_beta   90.00
_cell.angle_gamma   90.00
#
_symmetry.space_group_name_H-M   'P 1'
#
loop_
_entity.id
_entity.type
_entity.pdbx_description
1 polymer ?
#
loop_
_entity_poly.entity_id
_entity_poly.type
_entity_poly.pdbx_seq_one_letter_code
_entity_poly.pdbx_strand_id
1 'polypeptide(L)'
;MSFLLPTVIDDKKHPIKDALYRSQCKETLDSEGVLVLKDFIQDKAIKMILSEAKKQEYLAYYCINNHNVYLEPTDKNYPLNHARNRTVVSSKGCITDDQVPSQSPLKVLYDSEEFKKFLCSVLGEEVLYKYDDNLSSINIHYANQGQELGWHFDNSSFAITLLIQKPDGGGKFEYIRDFRDLDNTIKNYQKISDLLDNKFSPDILAMEPGSLVLFRGRNAIHRVTPTKGTKMRILSVLAYNSKPGVKLSESARMTFFGKLN
;
A
#
# COMPACT_ATOMS: atom_id res chain seq x y z
N MET A 1 11.53 4.57 -25.65
CA MET A 1 12.04 5.78 -24.95
C MET A 1 12.43 5.36 -23.54
N SER A 2 13.64 5.61 -23.13
CA SER A 2 14.06 5.37 -21.74
C SER A 2 13.57 6.52 -20.85
N PHE A 3 12.94 6.21 -19.71
CA PHE A 3 12.61 7.20 -18.70
C PHE A 3 13.81 7.46 -17.79
N LEU A 4 13.94 8.71 -17.36
CA LEU A 4 14.85 9.11 -16.28
C LEU A 4 13.98 9.67 -15.15
N LEU A 5 14.46 9.65 -13.91
CA LEU A 5 13.68 10.13 -12.76
C LEU A 5 13.04 11.51 -12.98
N PRO A 6 13.73 12.53 -13.53
CA PRO A 6 13.13 13.85 -13.78
C PRO A 6 11.98 13.85 -14.81
N THR A 7 11.80 12.76 -15.56
CA THR A 7 10.67 12.59 -16.50
C THR A 7 9.57 11.70 -15.92
N VAL A 8 9.78 11.14 -14.74
CA VAL A 8 8.81 10.32 -14.02
C VAL A 8 8.07 11.13 -12.97
N ILE A 9 8.80 11.87 -12.13
CA ILE A 9 8.22 12.71 -11.07
C ILE A 9 8.05 14.16 -11.51
N ASP A 10 7.10 14.86 -10.92
CA ASP A 10 6.97 16.31 -11.04
C ASP A 10 7.86 17.00 -10.00
N ASP A 11 9.14 17.17 -10.34
CA ASP A 11 10.16 17.77 -9.46
C ASP A 11 9.89 19.26 -9.14
N LYS A 12 9.06 19.93 -9.93
CA LYS A 12 8.64 21.32 -9.65
C LYS A 12 7.64 21.39 -8.51
N LYS A 13 6.69 20.44 -8.47
CA LYS A 13 5.72 20.32 -7.38
C LYS A 13 6.32 19.62 -6.18
N HIS A 14 7.20 18.67 -6.41
CA HIS A 14 7.77 17.79 -5.40
C HIS A 14 9.29 17.76 -5.50
N PRO A 15 9.98 18.82 -5.05
CA PRO A 15 11.45 18.91 -5.10
C PRO A 15 12.08 17.97 -4.07
N ILE A 16 12.05 16.65 -4.34
CA ILE A 16 12.47 15.60 -3.41
C ILE A 16 13.95 15.68 -2.99
N LYS A 17 14.76 16.52 -3.66
CA LYS A 17 16.16 16.80 -3.28
C LYS A 17 16.27 17.92 -2.24
N ASP A 18 15.26 18.75 -2.13
CA ASP A 18 15.26 19.89 -1.21
C ASP A 18 15.08 19.43 0.24
N ALA A 19 15.97 19.90 1.12
CA ALA A 19 15.99 19.49 2.52
C ALA A 19 14.77 20.01 3.31
N LEU A 20 14.33 21.25 3.01
CA LEU A 20 13.16 21.85 3.66
C LEU A 20 11.90 21.11 3.26
N TYR A 21 11.75 20.80 1.98
CA TYR A 21 10.63 20.00 1.49
C TYR A 21 10.55 18.63 2.17
N ARG A 22 11.69 17.93 2.32
CA ARG A 22 11.76 16.64 3.04
C ARG A 22 11.33 16.79 4.49
N SER A 23 11.77 17.85 5.19
CA SER A 23 11.37 18.12 6.58
C SER A 23 9.87 18.34 6.70
N GLN A 24 9.28 19.14 5.82
CA GLN A 24 7.83 19.39 5.79
C GLN A 24 7.03 18.09 5.51
N CYS A 25 7.49 17.26 4.58
CA CYS A 25 6.89 15.95 4.31
C CYS A 25 6.97 15.05 5.54
N LYS A 26 8.12 15.02 6.24
CA LYS A 26 8.30 14.24 7.47
C LYS A 26 7.35 14.72 8.58
N GLU A 27 7.32 16.01 8.84
CA GLU A 27 6.44 16.63 9.83
C GLU A 27 4.97 16.28 9.58
N THR A 28 4.53 16.36 8.32
CA THR A 28 3.18 15.96 7.92
C THR A 28 2.93 14.47 8.18
N LEU A 29 3.85 13.59 7.79
CA LEU A 29 3.70 12.15 8.03
C LEU A 29 3.68 11.80 9.51
N ASP A 30 4.51 12.46 10.32
CA ASP A 30 4.61 12.19 11.74
C ASP A 30 3.38 12.72 12.50
N SER A 31 2.84 13.88 12.12
CA SER A 31 1.64 14.46 12.76
C SER A 31 0.35 13.80 12.31
N GLU A 32 0.23 13.48 11.01
CA GLU A 32 -1.02 12.97 10.42
C GLU A 32 -1.06 11.44 10.26
N GLY A 33 0.09 10.75 10.39
CA GLY A 33 0.20 9.31 10.09
C GLY A 33 0.06 8.97 8.61
N VAL A 34 -0.18 9.97 7.76
CA VAL A 34 -0.32 9.84 6.32
C VAL A 34 0.21 11.08 5.59
N LEU A 35 0.91 10.84 4.48
CA LEU A 35 1.35 11.90 3.56
C LEU A 35 0.83 11.57 2.16
N VAL A 36 0.12 12.53 1.54
CA VAL A 36 -0.37 12.40 0.16
C VAL A 36 0.30 13.46 -0.71
N LEU A 37 1.13 13.01 -1.64
CA LEU A 37 1.77 13.84 -2.64
C LEU A 37 0.97 13.75 -3.94
N LYS A 38 0.04 14.71 -4.13
CA LYS A 38 -0.84 14.77 -5.32
C LYS A 38 -0.02 15.13 -6.55
N ASP A 39 -0.36 14.53 -7.70
CA ASP A 39 0.35 14.74 -8.97
C ASP A 39 1.86 14.49 -8.86
N PHE A 40 2.27 13.54 -8.03
CA PHE A 40 3.69 13.20 -7.84
C PHE A 40 4.30 12.65 -9.13
N ILE A 41 3.54 11.84 -9.85
CA ILE A 41 3.96 11.27 -11.13
C ILE A 41 3.45 12.15 -12.28
N GLN A 42 4.34 12.49 -13.20
CA GLN A 42 3.99 13.26 -14.39
C GLN A 42 2.96 12.53 -15.28
N ASP A 43 2.09 13.27 -15.93
CA ASP A 43 1.01 12.75 -16.79
C ASP A 43 1.47 11.72 -17.82
N LYS A 44 2.62 11.94 -18.46
CA LYS A 44 3.16 10.99 -19.45
C LYS A 44 3.57 9.68 -18.82
N ALA A 45 4.20 9.74 -17.65
CA ALA A 45 4.65 8.55 -16.93
C ALA A 45 3.46 7.77 -16.38
N ILE A 46 2.46 8.42 -15.75
CA ILE A 46 1.28 7.71 -15.23
C ILE A 46 0.46 7.06 -16.34
N LYS A 47 0.34 7.68 -17.52
CA LYS A 47 -0.31 7.08 -18.70
C LYS A 47 0.43 5.84 -19.20
N MET A 48 1.77 5.86 -19.17
CA MET A 48 2.58 4.70 -19.54
C MET A 48 2.39 3.57 -18.53
N ILE A 49 2.52 3.86 -17.21
CA ILE A 49 2.29 2.88 -16.14
C ILE A 49 0.90 2.25 -16.26
N LEU A 50 -0.14 3.06 -16.52
CA LEU A 50 -1.49 2.55 -16.72
C LEU A 50 -1.59 1.63 -17.93
N SER A 51 -0.95 2.00 -19.05
CA SER A 51 -0.92 1.16 -20.26
C SER A 51 -0.23 -0.17 -20.00
N GLU A 52 0.90 -0.17 -19.32
CA GLU A 52 1.64 -1.36 -18.91
C GLU A 52 0.80 -2.24 -17.98
N ALA A 53 0.23 -1.65 -16.92
CA ALA A 53 -0.61 -2.37 -15.96
C ALA A 53 -1.80 -3.07 -16.65
N LYS A 54 -2.48 -2.39 -17.59
CA LYS A 54 -3.57 -3.01 -18.36
C LYS A 54 -3.10 -4.15 -19.26
N LYS A 55 -1.92 -4.01 -19.88
CA LYS A 55 -1.36 -5.06 -20.74
C LYS A 55 -0.92 -6.30 -19.94
N GLN A 56 -0.53 -6.13 -18.68
CA GLN A 56 -0.05 -7.20 -17.82
C GLN A 56 -1.13 -7.80 -16.91
N GLU A 57 -2.35 -7.26 -16.92
CA GLU A 57 -3.46 -7.71 -16.05
C GLU A 57 -3.71 -9.23 -16.14
N TYR A 58 -3.55 -9.83 -17.34
CA TYR A 58 -3.76 -11.26 -17.54
C TYR A 58 -2.78 -12.15 -16.76
N LEU A 59 -1.67 -11.60 -16.27
CA LEU A 59 -0.71 -12.28 -15.38
C LEU A 59 -1.10 -12.22 -13.92
N ALA A 60 -2.12 -11.42 -13.58
CA ALA A 60 -2.47 -11.18 -12.19
C ALA A 60 -3.01 -12.44 -11.51
N TYR A 61 -2.44 -12.77 -10.38
CA TYR A 61 -2.99 -13.77 -9.48
C TYR A 61 -4.13 -13.14 -8.67
N TYR A 62 -5.35 -13.66 -8.86
CA TYR A 62 -6.52 -13.21 -8.13
C TYR A 62 -6.78 -14.13 -6.93
N CYS A 63 -6.89 -13.54 -5.76
CA CYS A 63 -7.16 -14.26 -4.51
C CYS A 63 -8.29 -13.61 -3.71
N ILE A 64 -8.96 -14.43 -2.91
CA ILE A 64 -9.93 -14.01 -1.89
C ILE A 64 -9.49 -14.65 -0.58
N ASN A 65 -9.26 -13.82 0.43
CA ASN A 65 -8.79 -14.25 1.74
C ASN A 65 -9.72 -13.74 2.84
N ASN A 66 -10.04 -14.61 3.80
CA ASN A 66 -10.67 -14.23 5.05
C ASN A 66 -9.58 -14.11 6.12
N HIS A 67 -9.54 -12.98 6.81
CA HIS A 67 -8.55 -12.72 7.85
C HIS A 67 -9.17 -11.87 8.96
N ASN A 68 -8.62 -11.94 10.16
CA ASN A 68 -8.95 -10.97 11.20
C ASN A 68 -8.18 -9.66 11.01
N VAL A 69 -8.54 -8.62 11.73
CA VAL A 69 -7.92 -7.30 11.61
C VAL A 69 -6.44 -7.26 11.95
N TYR A 70 -5.93 -8.27 12.65
CA TYR A 70 -4.52 -8.38 13.06
C TYR A 70 -3.65 -9.11 12.05
N LEU A 71 -4.24 -9.73 11.02
CA LEU A 71 -3.55 -10.60 10.04
C LEU A 71 -2.80 -11.76 10.73
N GLU A 72 -3.33 -12.24 11.83
CA GLU A 72 -2.77 -13.33 12.64
C GLU A 72 -3.65 -14.59 12.57
N PRO A 73 -3.12 -15.77 12.83
CA PRO A 73 -3.92 -16.99 12.96
C PRO A 73 -5.03 -16.84 14.01
N THR A 74 -6.09 -17.61 13.87
CA THR A 74 -7.19 -17.70 14.86
C THR A 74 -6.62 -18.07 16.23
N ASP A 75 -7.00 -17.31 17.25
CA ASP A 75 -6.62 -17.58 18.63
C ASP A 75 -7.67 -18.48 19.28
N LYS A 76 -7.26 -19.69 19.65
CA LYS A 76 -8.14 -20.73 20.24
C LYS A 76 -8.70 -20.36 21.61
N ASN A 77 -8.12 -19.36 22.29
CA ASN A 77 -8.62 -18.86 23.58
C ASN A 77 -9.88 -18.02 23.45
N TYR A 78 -10.28 -17.65 22.24
CA TYR A 78 -11.47 -16.84 21.97
C TYR A 78 -12.40 -17.53 20.97
N PRO A 79 -13.74 -17.41 21.11
CA PRO A 79 -14.67 -17.92 20.12
C PRO A 79 -14.53 -17.20 18.78
N LEU A 80 -15.03 -17.79 17.69
CA LEU A 80 -14.91 -17.25 16.33
C LEU A 80 -15.59 -15.88 16.14
N ASN A 81 -16.67 -15.62 16.88
CA ASN A 81 -17.36 -14.33 16.86
C ASN A 81 -16.73 -13.26 17.74
N HIS A 82 -15.70 -13.57 18.51
CA HIS A 82 -14.96 -12.60 19.30
C HIS A 82 -14.13 -11.69 18.40
N ALA A 83 -13.98 -10.41 18.77
CA ALA A 83 -13.23 -9.40 18.00
C ALA A 83 -11.81 -9.82 17.58
N ARG A 84 -11.14 -10.66 18.40
CA ARG A 84 -9.82 -11.23 18.08
C ARG A 84 -9.85 -12.13 16.84
N ASN A 85 -10.97 -12.82 16.59
CA ASN A 85 -11.11 -13.85 15.57
C ASN A 85 -12.10 -13.50 14.45
N ARG A 86 -12.95 -12.48 14.64
CA ARG A 86 -13.88 -12.05 13.58
C ARG A 86 -13.14 -11.78 12.29
N THR A 87 -13.60 -12.38 11.20
CA THR A 87 -12.97 -12.25 9.89
C THR A 87 -13.65 -11.21 9.02
N VAL A 88 -12.86 -10.59 8.17
CA VAL A 88 -13.25 -9.71 7.07
C VAL A 88 -12.67 -10.27 5.77
N VAL A 89 -13.22 -9.84 4.64
CA VAL A 89 -12.79 -10.30 3.31
C VAL A 89 -11.78 -9.33 2.74
N SER A 90 -10.73 -9.87 2.11
CA SER A 90 -9.86 -9.12 1.21
C SER A 90 -9.75 -9.88 -0.11
N SER A 91 -9.96 -9.17 -1.22
CA SER A 91 -9.91 -9.75 -2.56
C SER A 91 -9.29 -8.78 -3.55
N LYS A 92 -8.33 -9.26 -4.32
CA LYS A 92 -7.62 -8.48 -5.34
C LYS A 92 -6.88 -9.38 -6.33
N GLY A 93 -6.55 -8.83 -7.48
CA GLY A 93 -5.49 -9.37 -8.34
C GLY A 93 -4.15 -8.73 -7.99
N CYS A 94 -3.05 -9.43 -8.23
CA CYS A 94 -1.70 -8.92 -8.03
C CYS A 94 -0.76 -9.42 -9.12
N ILE A 95 0.00 -8.51 -9.76
CA ILE A 95 1.23 -8.85 -10.47
C ILE A 95 2.44 -8.43 -9.63
N THR A 96 3.52 -9.17 -9.80
CA THR A 96 4.73 -9.06 -9.00
C THR A 96 5.84 -8.32 -9.74
N ASP A 97 6.91 -7.99 -9.03
CA ASP A 97 8.03 -7.19 -9.52
C ASP A 97 8.66 -7.76 -10.82
N ASP A 98 8.83 -9.07 -10.92
CA ASP A 98 9.35 -9.76 -12.11
C ASP A 98 8.45 -9.63 -13.36
N GLN A 99 7.17 -9.32 -13.17
CA GLN A 99 6.17 -9.11 -14.22
C GLN A 99 6.05 -7.63 -14.63
N VAL A 100 6.67 -6.70 -13.89
CA VAL A 100 6.71 -5.28 -14.28
C VAL A 100 7.80 -5.06 -15.33
N PRO A 101 7.50 -4.43 -16.48
CA PRO A 101 8.50 -4.24 -17.54
C PRO A 101 9.75 -3.50 -17.03
N SER A 102 10.94 -3.97 -17.44
CA SER A 102 12.22 -3.40 -16.97
C SER A 102 12.40 -1.92 -17.34
N GLN A 103 11.73 -1.44 -18.39
CA GLN A 103 11.75 -0.05 -18.84
C GLN A 103 10.60 0.78 -18.22
N SER A 104 9.79 0.21 -17.32
CA SER A 104 8.67 0.89 -16.70
C SER A 104 9.11 2.11 -15.88
N PRO A 105 8.35 3.23 -15.95
CA PRO A 105 8.57 4.34 -15.03
C PRO A 105 8.51 3.94 -13.54
N LEU A 106 7.78 2.87 -13.18
CA LEU A 106 7.78 2.33 -11.81
C LEU A 106 9.14 1.79 -11.42
N LYS A 107 9.85 1.08 -12.31
CA LYS A 107 11.21 0.58 -12.06
C LYS A 107 12.18 1.75 -11.91
N VAL A 108 12.10 2.76 -12.80
CA VAL A 108 12.94 3.96 -12.73
C VAL A 108 12.74 4.69 -11.40
N LEU A 109 11.50 4.84 -10.94
CA LEU A 109 11.19 5.45 -9.65
C LEU A 109 11.76 4.60 -8.49
N TYR A 110 11.42 3.31 -8.47
CA TYR A 110 11.78 2.39 -7.39
C TYR A 110 13.31 2.25 -7.23
N ASP A 111 14.04 2.18 -8.35
CA ASP A 111 15.49 2.00 -8.37
C ASP A 111 16.28 3.29 -8.09
N SER A 112 15.60 4.45 -8.09
CA SER A 112 16.24 5.75 -7.91
C SER A 112 16.82 5.94 -6.51
N GLU A 113 18.13 6.20 -6.41
CA GLU A 113 18.78 6.56 -5.15
C GLU A 113 18.24 7.87 -4.56
N GLU A 114 17.83 8.83 -5.43
CA GLU A 114 17.27 10.09 -4.98
C GLU A 114 15.89 9.90 -4.34
N PHE A 115 15.07 9.05 -4.93
CA PHE A 115 13.78 8.68 -4.36
C PHE A 115 13.95 7.92 -3.04
N LYS A 116 14.88 6.97 -2.96
CA LYS A 116 15.20 6.26 -1.70
C LYS A 116 15.67 7.23 -0.60
N LYS A 117 16.55 8.19 -0.93
CA LYS A 117 17.01 9.23 0.01
C LYS A 117 15.85 10.11 0.50
N PHE A 118 14.92 10.47 -0.38
CA PHE A 118 13.70 11.16 0.01
C PHE A 118 12.87 10.33 0.99
N LEU A 119 12.60 9.06 0.65
CA LEU A 119 11.86 8.15 1.52
C LEU A 119 12.54 7.95 2.88
N CYS A 120 13.87 7.74 2.92
CA CYS A 120 14.63 7.63 4.17
C CYS A 120 14.40 8.86 5.06
N SER A 121 14.54 10.06 4.48
CA SER A 121 14.36 11.32 5.23
C SER A 121 12.94 11.46 5.79
N VAL A 122 11.92 11.13 4.99
CA VAL A 122 10.50 11.30 5.38
C VAL A 122 10.05 10.23 6.36
N LEU A 123 10.52 8.98 6.19
CA LEU A 123 10.16 7.86 7.05
C LEU A 123 10.96 7.82 8.37
N GLY A 124 12.09 8.53 8.43
CA GLY A 124 13.01 8.48 9.55
C GLY A 124 13.88 7.21 9.56
N GLU A 125 14.13 6.64 8.39
CA GLU A 125 14.96 5.44 8.21
C GLU A 125 16.37 5.84 7.74
N GLU A 126 17.40 5.14 8.24
CA GLU A 126 18.79 5.41 7.80
C GLU A 126 19.02 4.91 6.37
N VAL A 127 18.53 3.71 6.09
CA VAL A 127 18.65 3.05 4.78
C VAL A 127 17.41 2.26 4.45
N LEU A 128 17.03 2.25 3.17
CA LEU A 128 15.97 1.40 2.65
C LEU A 128 16.53 0.39 1.65
N TYR A 129 16.15 -0.86 1.85
CA TYR A 129 16.57 -2.02 1.05
C TYR A 129 15.38 -2.56 0.25
N LYS A 130 15.68 -3.07 -0.94
CA LYS A 130 14.72 -3.90 -1.70
C LYS A 130 14.47 -5.22 -0.97
N TYR A 131 13.37 -5.87 -1.30
CA TYR A 131 13.19 -7.28 -0.93
C TYR A 131 14.25 -8.14 -1.61
N ASP A 132 14.74 -9.15 -0.90
CA ASP A 132 15.76 -10.10 -1.38
C ASP A 132 15.10 -11.29 -2.11
N ASP A 133 13.93 -11.08 -2.68
CA ASP A 133 13.23 -11.94 -3.61
C ASP A 133 12.77 -11.10 -4.82
N ASN A 134 12.55 -11.76 -5.95
CA ASN A 134 12.20 -11.10 -7.21
C ASN A 134 10.70 -10.78 -7.37
N LEU A 135 9.88 -10.97 -6.35
CA LEU A 135 8.42 -10.82 -6.42
C LEU A 135 7.90 -9.59 -5.66
N SER A 136 8.53 -9.27 -4.52
CA SER A 136 7.87 -8.48 -3.48
C SER A 136 8.12 -6.97 -3.58
N SER A 137 9.14 -6.54 -4.34
CA SER A 137 9.59 -5.13 -4.36
C SER A 137 8.57 -4.17 -4.97
N ILE A 138 8.04 -4.50 -6.15
CA ILE A 138 6.96 -3.73 -6.79
C ILE A 138 5.79 -4.66 -7.02
N ASN A 139 4.62 -4.29 -6.51
CA ASN A 139 3.40 -5.04 -6.79
C ASN A 139 2.35 -4.11 -7.40
N ILE A 140 1.62 -4.57 -8.42
CA ILE A 140 0.48 -3.85 -8.96
C ILE A 140 -0.78 -4.63 -8.59
N HIS A 141 -1.64 -3.97 -7.83
CA HIS A 141 -2.91 -4.51 -7.36
C HIS A 141 -4.04 -4.09 -8.28
N TYR A 142 -4.90 -5.03 -8.62
CA TYR A 142 -6.11 -4.85 -9.40
C TYR A 142 -7.31 -5.17 -8.53
N ALA A 143 -8.28 -4.27 -8.49
CA ALA A 143 -9.55 -4.51 -7.81
C ALA A 143 -10.70 -4.24 -8.78
N ASN A 144 -11.34 -5.32 -9.23
CA ASN A 144 -12.55 -5.32 -10.04
C ASN A 144 -13.78 -5.02 -9.19
N GLN A 145 -14.94 -4.91 -9.84
CA GLN A 145 -16.21 -4.71 -9.14
C GLN A 145 -16.40 -5.73 -7.99
N GLY A 146 -16.73 -5.23 -6.81
CA GLY A 146 -16.94 -6.01 -5.60
C GLY A 146 -15.67 -6.37 -4.84
N GLN A 147 -14.49 -6.23 -5.44
CA GLN A 147 -13.23 -6.50 -4.74
C GLN A 147 -12.87 -5.39 -3.76
N GLU A 148 -12.29 -5.78 -2.63
CA GLU A 148 -12.03 -4.92 -1.48
C GLU A 148 -10.80 -5.38 -0.68
N LEU A 149 -10.33 -4.54 0.22
CA LEU A 149 -9.45 -4.95 1.32
C LEU A 149 -10.17 -4.68 2.63
N GLY A 150 -10.45 -5.74 3.39
CA GLY A 150 -11.11 -5.65 4.69
C GLY A 150 -10.27 -4.92 5.73
N TRP A 151 -10.90 -4.53 6.84
CA TRP A 151 -10.23 -3.85 7.93
C TRP A 151 -9.00 -4.62 8.42
N HIS A 152 -7.85 -3.96 8.48
CA HIS A 152 -6.61 -4.55 8.98
C HIS A 152 -5.62 -3.50 9.49
N PHE A 153 -4.63 -3.98 10.23
CA PHE A 153 -3.41 -3.25 10.53
C PHE A 153 -2.29 -3.80 9.67
N ASP A 154 -1.37 -2.94 9.26
CA ASP A 154 -0.16 -3.39 8.60
C ASP A 154 0.81 -4.07 9.57
N ASN A 155 1.57 -5.05 9.08
CA ASN A 155 2.69 -5.64 9.79
C ASN A 155 3.96 -4.77 9.68
N SER A 156 4.10 -4.05 8.56
CA SER A 156 5.20 -3.11 8.33
C SER A 156 4.97 -1.77 9.04
N SER A 157 6.06 -1.04 9.32
CA SER A 157 6.01 0.27 9.95
C SER A 157 5.42 1.34 9.04
N PHE A 158 5.52 1.15 7.73
CA PHE A 158 5.03 2.06 6.70
C PHE A 158 4.60 1.31 5.44
N ALA A 159 3.72 1.91 4.68
CA ALA A 159 3.34 1.50 3.34
C ALA A 159 3.58 2.67 2.37
N ILE A 160 4.07 2.37 1.16
CA ILE A 160 4.28 3.34 0.08
C ILE A 160 3.47 2.87 -1.11
N THR A 161 2.50 3.68 -1.52
CA THR A 161 1.57 3.31 -2.59
C THR A 161 1.42 4.43 -3.61
N LEU A 162 1.18 4.04 -4.86
CA LEU A 162 0.93 4.94 -5.98
C LEU A 162 -0.40 4.57 -6.63
N LEU A 163 -1.38 5.48 -6.62
CA LEU A 163 -2.63 5.25 -7.32
C LEU A 163 -2.43 5.44 -8.83
N ILE A 164 -2.72 4.38 -9.60
CA ILE A 164 -2.58 4.38 -11.07
C ILE A 164 -3.92 4.66 -11.74
N GLN A 165 -4.99 4.03 -11.26
CA GLN A 165 -6.33 4.21 -11.80
C GLN A 165 -7.37 4.23 -10.68
N LYS A 166 -8.24 5.23 -10.71
CA LYS A 166 -9.40 5.34 -9.83
C LYS A 166 -10.59 4.60 -10.44
N PRO A 167 -11.38 3.85 -9.66
CA PRO A 167 -12.59 3.21 -10.15
C PRO A 167 -13.71 4.21 -10.41
N ASP A 168 -14.82 3.77 -11.01
CA ASP A 168 -16.02 4.60 -11.20
C ASP A 168 -16.66 4.96 -9.86
N GLY A 169 -16.59 4.07 -8.88
CA GLY A 169 -17.12 4.28 -7.53
C GLY A 169 -16.53 3.27 -6.53
N GLY A 170 -16.77 3.49 -5.26
CA GLY A 170 -16.15 2.67 -4.20
C GLY A 170 -14.62 2.76 -4.21
N GLY A 171 -13.94 1.70 -3.80
CA GLY A 171 -12.48 1.63 -3.77
C GLY A 171 -11.85 2.74 -2.90
N LYS A 172 -12.59 3.27 -1.94
CA LYS A 172 -12.14 4.33 -1.04
C LYS A 172 -11.20 3.76 0.00
N PHE A 173 -10.07 4.42 0.23
CA PHE A 173 -9.21 4.12 1.36
C PHE A 173 -9.78 4.81 2.61
N GLU A 174 -10.23 4.01 3.55
CA GLU A 174 -10.79 4.45 4.83
C GLU A 174 -9.84 4.04 5.95
N TYR A 175 -9.64 4.92 6.94
CA TYR A 175 -8.72 4.68 8.05
C TYR A 175 -9.15 5.41 9.32
N ILE A 176 -8.66 4.92 10.46
CA ILE A 176 -8.77 5.57 11.77
C ILE A 176 -7.39 5.54 12.39
N ARG A 177 -6.84 6.73 12.68
CA ARG A 177 -5.51 6.87 13.30
C ARG A 177 -5.52 6.40 14.75
N ASP A 178 -4.35 6.05 15.24
CA ASP A 178 -4.11 5.72 16.65
C ASP A 178 -5.14 4.75 17.22
N PHE A 179 -5.56 3.80 16.38
CA PHE A 179 -6.61 2.85 16.73
C PHE A 179 -6.11 1.78 17.69
N ARG A 180 -4.84 1.41 17.61
CA ARG A 180 -4.14 0.58 18.60
C ARG A 180 -2.86 1.26 19.04
N ASP A 181 -2.50 1.03 20.30
CA ASP A 181 -1.20 1.35 20.87
C ASP A 181 -0.41 0.04 21.00
N LEU A 182 0.72 -0.06 20.29
CA LEU A 182 1.57 -1.27 20.32
C LEU A 182 2.41 -1.37 21.59
N ASP A 183 2.64 -0.23 22.26
CA ASP A 183 3.35 -0.18 23.53
C ASP A 183 2.44 -0.61 24.69
N ASN A 184 1.13 -0.60 24.46
CA ASN A 184 0.13 -1.08 25.40
C ASN A 184 -0.27 -2.53 25.09
N THR A 185 0.04 -3.45 26.00
CA THR A 185 -0.31 -4.86 25.87
C THR A 185 -1.82 -5.15 25.94
N ILE A 186 -2.62 -4.16 26.38
CA ILE A 186 -4.08 -4.31 26.50
C ILE A 186 -4.74 -4.09 25.14
N LYS A 187 -5.12 -5.19 24.49
CA LYS A 187 -5.89 -5.15 23.24
C LYS A 187 -7.34 -4.73 23.55
N ASN A 188 -7.77 -3.58 23.03
CA ASN A 188 -9.16 -3.14 23.19
C ASN A 188 -10.08 -3.84 22.19
N TYR A 189 -10.50 -5.06 22.53
CA TYR A 189 -11.38 -5.86 21.67
C TYR A 189 -12.77 -5.27 21.50
N GLN A 190 -13.27 -4.49 22.48
CA GLN A 190 -14.55 -3.80 22.34
C GLN A 190 -14.50 -2.76 21.22
N LYS A 191 -13.41 -1.97 21.15
CA LYS A 191 -13.19 -0.98 20.10
C LYS A 191 -13.16 -1.64 18.69
N ILE A 192 -12.56 -2.83 18.59
CA ILE A 192 -12.57 -3.61 17.34
C ILE A 192 -13.99 -4.12 17.00
N SER A 193 -14.73 -4.65 17.99
CA SER A 193 -16.12 -5.06 17.76
C SER A 193 -16.96 -3.90 17.24
N ASP A 194 -16.87 -2.75 17.88
CA ASP A 194 -17.64 -1.55 17.51
C ASP A 194 -17.29 -1.06 16.09
N LEU A 195 -16.01 -1.16 15.69
CA LEU A 195 -15.58 -0.88 14.32
C LEU A 195 -16.22 -1.85 13.32
N LEU A 196 -16.12 -3.16 13.59
CA LEU A 196 -16.67 -4.20 12.72
C LEU A 196 -18.20 -4.18 12.68
N ASP A 197 -18.85 -3.58 13.67
CA ASP A 197 -20.28 -3.30 13.73
C ASP A 197 -20.66 -1.94 13.11
N ASN A 198 -19.72 -1.27 12.42
CA ASN A 198 -19.88 0.03 11.75
C ASN A 198 -20.32 1.18 12.69
N LYS A 199 -19.87 1.16 13.95
CA LYS A 199 -20.16 2.24 14.92
C LYS A 199 -19.17 3.41 14.84
N PHE A 200 -18.16 3.34 13.98
CA PHE A 200 -17.18 4.40 13.72
C PHE A 200 -17.40 5.06 12.38
N SER A 201 -17.07 6.34 12.29
CA SER A 201 -16.97 7.09 11.04
C SER A 201 -15.49 7.26 10.70
N PRO A 202 -14.93 6.46 9.76
CA PRO A 202 -13.52 6.56 9.39
C PRO A 202 -13.26 7.79 8.53
N ASP A 203 -12.03 8.28 8.56
CA ASP A 203 -11.54 9.24 7.60
C ASP A 203 -11.38 8.60 6.22
N ILE A 204 -11.59 9.39 5.16
CA ILE A 204 -11.42 8.95 3.78
C ILE A 204 -10.20 9.65 3.21
N LEU A 205 -9.21 8.89 2.76
CA LEU A 205 -8.05 9.43 2.10
C LEU A 205 -8.38 9.76 0.64
N ALA A 206 -8.39 11.05 0.32
CA ALA A 206 -8.59 11.52 -1.06
C ALA A 206 -7.30 11.31 -1.88
N MET A 207 -7.37 10.45 -2.90
CA MET A 207 -6.27 10.16 -3.81
C MET A 207 -6.74 10.28 -5.25
N GLU A 208 -5.89 10.84 -6.10
CA GLU A 208 -6.08 10.88 -7.56
C GLU A 208 -4.96 10.08 -8.27
N PRO A 209 -5.16 9.62 -9.51
CA PRO A 209 -4.10 8.95 -10.26
C PRO A 209 -2.83 9.79 -10.32
N GLY A 210 -1.67 9.16 -10.08
CA GLY A 210 -0.38 9.85 -9.96
C GLY A 210 -0.03 10.34 -8.55
N SER A 211 -0.95 10.19 -7.56
CA SER A 211 -0.63 10.50 -6.17
C SER A 211 0.22 9.41 -5.54
N LEU A 212 1.34 9.81 -4.92
CA LEU A 212 2.13 8.96 -4.04
C LEU A 212 1.62 9.12 -2.61
N VAL A 213 1.44 8.01 -1.91
CA VAL A 213 0.98 8.00 -0.52
C VAL A 213 1.97 7.24 0.35
N LEU A 214 2.39 7.86 1.45
CA LEU A 214 3.10 7.21 2.55
C LEU A 214 2.14 7.11 3.73
N PHE A 215 2.03 5.92 4.33
CA PHE A 215 1.04 5.64 5.38
C PHE A 215 1.66 4.81 6.52
N ARG A 216 1.39 5.21 7.77
CA ARG A 216 1.80 4.48 8.98
C ARG A 216 0.69 3.53 9.42
N GLY A 217 0.50 2.45 8.65
CA GLY A 217 -0.61 1.50 8.84
C GLY A 217 -0.51 0.59 10.07
N ARG A 218 0.62 0.61 10.77
CA ARG A 218 0.85 -0.30 11.90
C ARG A 218 -0.05 -0.01 13.11
N ASN A 219 -0.33 1.27 13.40
CA ASN A 219 -1.21 1.70 14.49
C ASN A 219 -2.57 2.21 14.00
N ALA A 220 -2.68 2.53 12.73
CA ALA A 220 -3.92 2.98 12.09
C ALA A 220 -4.65 1.79 11.45
N ILE A 221 -5.87 1.53 11.90
CA ILE A 221 -6.71 0.52 11.23
C ILE A 221 -7.25 1.08 9.94
N HIS A 222 -7.22 0.29 8.86
CA HIS A 222 -7.62 0.79 7.54
C HIS A 222 -8.23 -0.30 6.67
N ARG A 223 -8.95 0.13 5.64
CA ARG A 223 -9.53 -0.74 4.61
C ARG A 223 -9.59 -0.04 3.25
N VAL A 224 -9.87 -0.82 2.21
CA VAL A 224 -10.35 -0.30 0.93
C VAL A 224 -11.76 -0.84 0.70
N THR A 225 -12.73 0.07 0.56
CA THR A 225 -14.13 -0.32 0.35
C THR A 225 -14.33 -1.04 -0.98
N PRO A 226 -15.40 -1.85 -1.15
CA PRO A 226 -15.66 -2.54 -2.41
C PRO A 226 -15.65 -1.58 -3.61
N THR A 227 -14.95 -1.98 -4.66
CA THR A 227 -14.94 -1.28 -5.94
C THR A 227 -16.31 -1.37 -6.61
N LYS A 228 -16.78 -0.28 -7.22
CA LYS A 228 -18.07 -0.19 -7.92
C LYS A 228 -17.87 0.26 -9.35
N GLY A 229 -18.71 -0.26 -10.24
CA GLY A 229 -18.67 0.05 -11.67
C GLY A 229 -17.74 -0.86 -12.45
N THR A 230 -17.55 -0.56 -13.73
CA THR A 230 -16.77 -1.41 -14.67
C THR A 230 -15.29 -1.08 -14.69
N LYS A 231 -14.90 0.11 -14.24
CA LYS A 231 -13.52 0.56 -14.22
C LYS A 231 -12.84 0.07 -12.94
N MET A 232 -11.85 -0.82 -13.11
CA MET A 232 -11.11 -1.35 -11.98
C MET A 232 -10.25 -0.30 -11.28
N ARG A 233 -10.02 -0.47 -9.98
CA ARG A 233 -9.00 0.27 -9.23
C ARG A 233 -7.65 -0.38 -9.46
N ILE A 234 -6.63 0.41 -9.83
CA ILE A 234 -5.25 -0.06 -10.01
C ILE A 234 -4.33 0.77 -9.13
N LEU A 235 -3.50 0.09 -8.33
CA LEU A 235 -2.58 0.72 -7.38
C LEU A 235 -1.26 -0.04 -7.39
N SER A 236 -0.14 0.67 -7.37
CA SER A 236 1.16 0.04 -7.12
C SER A 236 1.55 0.17 -5.65
N VAL A 237 2.11 -0.89 -5.09
CA VAL A 237 2.83 -0.90 -3.81
C VAL A 237 4.32 -0.90 -4.12
N LEU A 238 5.07 0.02 -3.51
CA LEU A 238 6.52 0.11 -3.59
C LEU A 238 7.10 -0.33 -2.24
N ALA A 239 7.48 -1.59 -2.14
CA ALA A 239 7.85 -2.19 -0.88
C ALA A 239 9.35 -2.14 -0.64
N TYR A 240 9.74 -1.55 0.51
CA TYR A 240 11.12 -1.50 1.00
C TYR A 240 11.19 -2.01 2.44
N ASN A 241 12.38 -2.38 2.85
CA ASN A 241 12.69 -2.81 4.21
C ASN A 241 13.76 -1.91 4.83
N SER A 242 13.72 -1.73 6.16
CA SER A 242 14.80 -1.07 6.92
C SER A 242 15.99 -2.00 7.21
N LYS A 243 15.89 -3.30 6.86
CA LYS A 243 16.94 -4.31 7.03
C LYS A 243 17.24 -5.00 5.70
N PRO A 244 18.52 -5.32 5.41
CA PRO A 244 18.89 -6.08 4.21
C PRO A 244 18.50 -7.55 4.34
N GLY A 245 18.40 -8.25 3.21
CA GLY A 245 18.19 -9.70 3.15
C GLY A 245 16.77 -10.16 3.52
N VAL A 246 15.79 -9.26 3.62
CA VAL A 246 14.42 -9.61 3.95
C VAL A 246 13.72 -10.17 2.70
N LYS A 247 13.12 -11.37 2.87
CA LYS A 247 12.23 -12.02 1.89
C LYS A 247 10.85 -12.20 2.50
N LEU A 248 9.81 -12.16 1.69
CA LEU A 248 8.52 -12.66 2.14
C LEU A 248 8.59 -14.18 2.36
N SER A 249 7.92 -14.66 3.41
CA SER A 249 7.83 -16.09 3.64
C SER A 249 7.17 -16.80 2.45
N GLU A 250 7.48 -18.08 2.25
CA GLU A 250 6.84 -18.89 1.20
C GLU A 250 5.33 -18.89 1.31
N SER A 251 4.80 -19.01 2.53
CA SER A 251 3.37 -18.94 2.80
C SER A 251 2.77 -17.60 2.36
N ALA A 252 3.45 -16.48 2.65
CA ALA A 252 2.98 -15.16 2.22
C ALA A 252 3.04 -15.02 0.69
N ARG A 253 4.12 -15.47 0.04
CA ARG A 253 4.23 -15.44 -1.43
C ARG A 253 3.14 -16.28 -2.10
N MET A 254 2.87 -17.48 -1.60
CA MET A 254 1.77 -18.31 -2.11
C MET A 254 0.40 -17.65 -1.89
N THR A 255 0.18 -17.01 -0.73
CA THR A 255 -1.09 -16.35 -0.42
C THR A 255 -1.34 -15.13 -1.31
N PHE A 256 -0.31 -14.31 -1.55
CA PHE A 256 -0.47 -13.03 -2.24
C PHE A 256 -0.18 -13.10 -3.74
N PHE A 257 0.70 -14.02 -4.17
CA PHE A 257 1.20 -14.08 -5.54
C PHE A 257 0.91 -15.40 -6.24
N GLY A 258 0.52 -16.46 -5.49
CA GLY A 258 0.25 -17.80 -6.04
C GLY A 258 1.49 -18.50 -6.57
N LYS A 259 2.70 -17.97 -6.30
CA LYS A 259 4.00 -18.52 -6.78
C LYS A 259 5.12 -18.20 -5.79
N LEU A 260 6.25 -18.90 -5.93
CA LEU A 260 7.43 -18.75 -5.06
C LEU A 260 8.61 -18.07 -5.77
N ASN A 261 8.61 -18.14 -7.12
CA ASN A 261 9.66 -17.60 -7.99
C ASN A 261 9.03 -16.91 -9.19
#